data_6422f707da9d6f3a2199aef42b41801a
#
_entry.id   6422f707da9d6f3a2199aef42b41801a
#
_cell.length_a   1.000
_cell.length_b   1.000
_cell.length_c   1.000
_cell.angle_alpha   90.00
_cell.angle_beta   90.00
_cell.angle_gamma   90.00
#
_symmetry.space_group_name_H-M   'P 1'
#
loop_
_entity.id
_entity.type
_entity.pdbx_description
1 polymer ?
#
loop_
_entity_poly.entity_id
_entity_poly.type
_entity_poly.pdbx_seq_one_letter_code
_entity_poly.pdbx_strand_id
1 'polypeptide(L)'
;QWWGHQVISADQQGGTFLVESLAQYSALMVMEQMYGPEQIRKFLKYELDRYLRSRGAEVLEELPLVRVENQPYIHYQKGGLALYLLKDQIGADRVNEALRGLIAEFAFKPAPYANPTDLIKRFRAVAGPEHQQLVTDLFEKITLYDVKVTDAKAKRRTDGRWDVTLEVDARKLHADGKGKETEAPLVEMFDVGAFTVEPGREGYDRSSVLAVQRMPVRSGKQTLAF
;
A
#
# COMPACT_ATOMS: atom_id res chain seq x y z
N GLN A 1 4.54 4.76 -18.76
CA GLN A 1 5.57 5.25 -19.71
C GLN A 1 5.81 6.75 -19.59
N TRP A 2 4.81 7.55 -19.25
CA TRP A 2 4.94 9.00 -19.14
C TRP A 2 6.02 9.41 -18.11
N TRP A 3 6.06 8.75 -16.96
CA TRP A 3 7.02 9.08 -15.90
C TRP A 3 8.46 8.89 -16.35
N GLY A 4 8.91 7.67 -16.44
CA GLY A 4 10.32 7.36 -16.49
C GLY A 4 10.95 7.38 -17.90
N HIS A 5 10.13 7.30 -18.94
CA HIS A 5 10.68 7.28 -20.32
C HIS A 5 10.46 8.59 -21.05
N GLN A 6 9.73 9.54 -20.46
CA GLN A 6 9.40 10.82 -21.11
C GLN A 6 9.71 12.04 -20.23
N VAL A 7 9.43 11.99 -18.93
CA VAL A 7 9.49 13.17 -18.07
C VAL A 7 10.68 13.14 -17.12
N ILE A 8 10.92 12.03 -16.43
CA ILE A 8 12.00 11.85 -15.46
C ILE A 8 12.87 10.68 -15.89
N SER A 9 14.15 10.91 -16.09
CA SER A 9 15.12 9.84 -16.29
C SER A 9 15.64 9.34 -14.94
N ALA A 10 15.99 8.05 -14.87
CA ALA A 10 16.61 7.41 -13.73
C ALA A 10 17.61 6.36 -14.22
N ASP A 11 18.85 6.45 -13.78
CA ASP A 11 19.97 5.59 -14.23
C ASP A 11 20.73 4.92 -13.08
N GLN A 12 20.22 5.06 -11.86
CA GLN A 12 20.83 4.51 -10.65
C GLN A 12 20.01 3.34 -10.09
N GLN A 13 20.60 2.60 -9.15
CA GLN A 13 19.93 1.53 -8.44
C GLN A 13 18.58 2.01 -7.87
N GLY A 14 17.53 1.24 -8.07
CA GLY A 14 16.18 1.59 -7.70
C GLY A 14 15.47 2.49 -8.73
N GLY A 15 16.09 2.80 -9.85
CA GLY A 15 15.49 3.63 -10.90
C GLY A 15 14.14 3.09 -11.38
N THR A 16 13.94 1.78 -11.41
CA THR A 16 12.66 1.16 -11.78
C THR A 16 11.51 1.53 -10.84
N PHE A 17 11.78 1.86 -9.59
CA PHE A 17 10.77 2.41 -8.69
C PHE A 17 10.24 3.77 -9.19
N LEU A 18 11.10 4.65 -9.65
CA LEU A 18 10.69 5.95 -10.20
C LEU A 18 9.96 5.80 -11.55
N VAL A 19 10.42 4.89 -12.39
CA VAL A 19 9.88 4.69 -13.74
C VAL A 19 8.57 3.93 -13.70
N GLU A 20 8.58 2.75 -13.11
CA GLU A 20 7.51 1.77 -13.27
C GLU A 20 6.50 1.81 -12.12
N SER A 21 6.96 2.01 -10.86
CA SER A 21 6.01 2.09 -9.76
C SER A 21 5.16 3.35 -9.81
N LEU A 22 5.72 4.49 -10.24
CA LEU A 22 4.93 5.71 -10.44
C LEU A 22 3.96 5.56 -11.62
N ALA A 23 4.34 4.84 -12.68
CA ALA A 23 3.43 4.53 -13.79
C ALA A 23 2.27 3.64 -13.32
N GLN A 24 2.56 2.59 -12.54
CA GLN A 24 1.54 1.69 -11.99
C GLN A 24 0.61 2.40 -11.02
N TYR A 25 1.16 3.22 -10.12
CA TYR A 25 0.36 4.06 -9.22
C TYR A 25 -0.58 4.99 -10.00
N SER A 26 -0.07 5.65 -11.04
CA SER A 26 -0.88 6.54 -11.88
C SER A 26 -2.01 5.77 -12.58
N ALA A 27 -1.74 4.55 -13.05
CA ALA A 27 -2.78 3.68 -13.62
C ALA A 27 -3.86 3.35 -12.57
N LEU A 28 -3.48 3.01 -11.33
CA LEU A 28 -4.44 2.76 -10.25
C LEU A 28 -5.29 4.01 -9.95
N MET A 29 -4.70 5.22 -9.97
CA MET A 29 -5.46 6.46 -9.77
C MET A 29 -6.45 6.72 -10.88
N VAL A 30 -6.09 6.47 -12.14
CA VAL A 30 -7.01 6.57 -13.29
C VAL A 30 -8.14 5.54 -13.14
N MET A 31 -7.83 4.31 -12.78
CA MET A 31 -8.83 3.26 -12.56
C MET A 31 -9.80 3.61 -11.43
N GLU A 32 -9.28 4.15 -10.31
CA GLU A 32 -10.13 4.60 -9.20
C GLU A 32 -11.07 5.73 -9.63
N GLN A 33 -10.57 6.69 -10.42
CA GLN A 33 -11.39 7.78 -10.95
C GLN A 33 -12.46 7.30 -11.95
N MET A 34 -12.12 6.32 -12.79
CA MET A 34 -13.03 5.79 -13.82
C MET A 34 -14.10 4.87 -13.25
N TYR A 35 -13.75 4.03 -12.30
CA TYR A 35 -14.62 2.94 -11.82
C TYR A 35 -15.13 3.13 -10.39
N GLY A 36 -14.60 4.09 -9.66
CA GLY A 36 -14.98 4.41 -8.29
C GLY A 36 -14.24 3.59 -7.23
N PRO A 37 -14.34 4.02 -5.95
CA PRO A 37 -13.61 3.45 -4.82
C PRO A 37 -14.04 2.01 -4.49
N GLU A 38 -15.25 1.61 -4.84
CA GLU A 38 -15.70 0.23 -4.62
C GLU A 38 -15.04 -0.75 -5.59
N GLN A 39 -14.80 -0.32 -6.84
CA GLN A 39 -14.23 -1.19 -7.87
C GLN A 39 -12.70 -1.26 -7.84
N ILE A 40 -12.02 -0.23 -7.35
CA ILE A 40 -10.55 -0.23 -7.26
C ILE A 40 -10.02 -1.40 -6.43
N ARG A 41 -10.80 -1.89 -5.46
CA ARG A 41 -10.43 -3.04 -4.62
C ARG A 41 -10.15 -4.30 -5.42
N LYS A 42 -10.81 -4.51 -6.56
CA LYS A 42 -10.54 -5.64 -7.47
C LYS A 42 -9.15 -5.54 -8.07
N PHE A 43 -8.75 -4.34 -8.48
CA PHE A 43 -7.43 -4.10 -9.06
C PHE A 43 -6.34 -4.21 -8.00
N LEU A 44 -6.55 -3.63 -6.80
CA LEU A 44 -5.61 -3.76 -5.68
C LEU A 44 -5.42 -5.22 -5.27
N LYS A 45 -6.53 -5.99 -5.19
CA LYS A 45 -6.46 -7.44 -4.89
C LYS A 45 -5.68 -8.20 -5.97
N TYR A 46 -5.92 -7.89 -7.25
CA TYR A 46 -5.20 -8.51 -8.36
C TYR A 46 -3.69 -8.25 -8.26
N GLU A 47 -3.28 -7.01 -7.98
CA GLU A 47 -1.87 -6.66 -7.78
C GLU A 47 -1.27 -7.37 -6.56
N LEU A 48 -2.01 -7.44 -5.46
CA LEU A 48 -1.57 -8.15 -4.25
C LEU A 48 -1.39 -9.65 -4.51
N ASP A 49 -2.36 -10.29 -5.15
CA ASP A 49 -2.29 -11.72 -5.48
C ASP A 49 -1.10 -12.04 -6.41
N ARG A 50 -0.80 -11.15 -7.35
CA ARG A 50 0.36 -11.28 -8.23
C ARG A 50 1.67 -11.11 -7.46
N TYR A 51 1.77 -10.10 -6.62
CA TYR A 51 2.94 -9.89 -5.77
C TYR A 51 3.23 -11.13 -4.91
N LEU A 52 2.25 -11.61 -4.17
CA LEU A 52 2.42 -12.75 -3.25
C LEU A 52 2.80 -14.04 -3.97
N ARG A 53 2.18 -14.33 -5.14
CA ARG A 53 2.54 -15.51 -5.95
C ARG A 53 3.96 -15.42 -6.48
N SER A 54 4.33 -14.28 -7.04
CA SER A 54 5.67 -14.07 -7.60
C SER A 54 6.73 -14.12 -6.52
N ARG A 55 6.46 -13.49 -5.36
CA ARG A 55 7.34 -13.56 -4.19
C ARG A 55 7.58 -15.01 -3.72
N GLY A 56 6.52 -15.81 -3.68
CA GLY A 56 6.62 -17.23 -3.28
C GLY A 56 7.39 -18.11 -4.27
N ALA A 57 7.56 -17.68 -5.52
CA ALA A 57 8.29 -18.42 -6.57
C ALA A 57 9.68 -17.81 -6.86
N GLU A 58 10.04 -16.68 -6.28
CA GLU A 58 11.30 -15.99 -6.54
C GLU A 58 12.48 -16.75 -5.91
N VAL A 59 13.56 -16.86 -6.66
CA VAL A 59 14.82 -17.49 -6.24
C VAL A 59 15.93 -16.50 -5.98
N LEU A 60 15.74 -15.24 -6.42
CA LEU A 60 16.66 -14.15 -6.17
C LEU A 60 16.34 -13.44 -4.87
N GLU A 61 17.34 -12.76 -4.30
CA GLU A 61 17.14 -11.91 -3.15
C GLU A 61 16.06 -10.85 -3.44
N GLU A 62 15.02 -10.78 -2.62
CA GLU A 62 14.04 -9.69 -2.69
C GLU A 62 14.70 -8.39 -2.25
N LEU A 63 14.48 -7.31 -2.99
CA LEU A 63 15.00 -5.98 -2.66
C LEU A 63 13.88 -5.05 -2.17
N PRO A 64 14.17 -4.12 -1.24
CA PRO A 64 13.24 -3.05 -0.93
C PRO A 64 13.05 -2.12 -2.14
N LEU A 65 11.92 -1.42 -2.21
CA LEU A 65 11.56 -0.58 -3.37
C LEU A 65 12.63 0.44 -3.75
N VAL A 66 13.28 1.07 -2.78
CA VAL A 66 14.36 2.05 -3.07
C VAL A 66 15.58 1.45 -3.74
N ARG A 67 15.70 0.12 -3.76
CA ARG A 67 16.84 -0.60 -4.34
C ARG A 67 16.45 -1.58 -5.44
N VAL A 68 15.14 -1.68 -5.74
CA VAL A 68 14.65 -2.65 -6.72
C VAL A 68 15.19 -2.35 -8.12
N GLU A 69 15.52 -3.43 -8.83
CA GLU A 69 15.93 -3.36 -10.22
C GLU A 69 15.07 -4.30 -11.08
N ASN A 70 15.59 -5.39 -11.56
CA ASN A 70 14.90 -6.30 -12.49
C ASN A 70 13.96 -7.30 -11.80
N GLN A 71 13.11 -6.82 -10.89
CA GLN A 71 12.10 -7.64 -10.19
C GLN A 71 10.70 -7.05 -10.43
N PRO A 72 10.03 -7.44 -11.54
CA PRO A 72 8.75 -6.82 -11.95
C PRO A 72 7.66 -6.86 -10.89
N TYR A 73 7.55 -7.96 -10.13
CA TYR A 73 6.56 -8.11 -9.07
C TYR A 73 6.77 -7.12 -7.91
N ILE A 74 7.99 -6.59 -7.74
CA ILE A 74 8.29 -5.55 -6.75
C ILE A 74 7.96 -4.18 -7.32
N HIS A 75 8.59 -3.79 -8.45
CA HIS A 75 8.42 -2.42 -8.93
C HIS A 75 7.02 -2.15 -9.51
N TYR A 76 6.32 -3.13 -10.09
CA TYR A 76 4.93 -2.94 -10.53
C TYR A 76 3.95 -3.19 -9.37
N GLN A 77 3.84 -4.44 -8.92
CA GLN A 77 2.76 -4.83 -8.01
C GLN A 77 2.94 -4.22 -6.63
N LYS A 78 4.06 -4.50 -5.96
CA LYS A 78 4.33 -3.94 -4.63
C LYS A 78 4.46 -2.42 -4.67
N GLY A 79 5.15 -1.87 -5.69
CA GLY A 79 5.37 -0.43 -5.82
C GLY A 79 4.07 0.34 -5.97
N GLY A 80 3.16 -0.12 -6.83
CA GLY A 80 1.82 0.46 -6.99
C GLY A 80 1.00 0.41 -5.70
N LEU A 81 1.01 -0.74 -5.01
CA LEU A 81 0.31 -0.92 -3.74
C LEU A 81 0.89 -0.06 -2.61
N ALA A 82 2.22 0.03 -2.50
CA ALA A 82 2.88 0.87 -1.49
C ALA A 82 2.54 2.35 -1.66
N LEU A 83 2.56 2.84 -2.90
CA LEU A 83 2.17 4.22 -3.21
C LEU A 83 0.67 4.46 -2.96
N TYR A 84 -0.18 3.48 -3.28
CA TYR A 84 -1.60 3.56 -2.98
C TYR A 84 -1.87 3.61 -1.47
N LEU A 85 -1.18 2.77 -0.68
CA LEU A 85 -1.29 2.77 0.77
C LEU A 85 -0.78 4.09 1.36
N LEU A 86 0.34 4.63 0.87
CA LEU A 86 0.79 5.95 1.29
C LEU A 86 -0.29 7.01 1.04
N LYS A 87 -0.88 7.03 -0.17
CA LYS A 87 -2.00 7.94 -0.50
C LYS A 87 -3.18 7.77 0.47
N ASP A 88 -3.54 6.55 0.81
CA ASP A 88 -4.63 6.25 1.73
C ASP A 88 -4.36 6.81 3.14
N GLN A 89 -3.12 6.74 3.59
CA GLN A 89 -2.73 7.17 4.95
C GLN A 89 -2.51 8.69 5.08
N ILE A 90 -1.85 9.33 4.11
CA ILE A 90 -1.51 10.75 4.20
C ILE A 90 -2.40 11.66 3.34
N GLY A 91 -3.21 11.09 2.46
CA GLY A 91 -4.07 11.81 1.52
C GLY A 91 -3.43 12.06 0.15
N ALA A 92 -4.28 12.12 -0.88
CA ALA A 92 -3.86 12.29 -2.27
C ALA A 92 -3.12 13.62 -2.51
N ASP A 93 -3.56 14.71 -1.87
CA ASP A 93 -2.98 16.03 -2.08
C ASP A 93 -1.50 16.10 -1.66
N ARG A 94 -1.16 15.49 -0.53
CA ARG A 94 0.24 15.41 -0.04
C ARG A 94 1.11 14.55 -0.96
N VAL A 95 0.62 13.40 -1.40
CA VAL A 95 1.35 12.58 -2.38
C VAL A 95 1.56 13.35 -3.67
N ASN A 96 0.53 14.02 -4.19
CA ASN A 96 0.64 14.83 -5.39
C ASN A 96 1.57 16.04 -5.22
N GLU A 97 1.67 16.64 -4.04
CA GLU A 97 2.63 17.69 -3.73
C GLU A 97 4.07 17.16 -3.85
N ALA A 98 4.37 16.01 -3.26
CA ALA A 98 5.68 15.38 -3.37
C ALA A 98 6.04 15.05 -4.83
N LEU A 99 5.08 14.53 -5.61
CA LEU A 99 5.27 14.22 -7.03
C LEU A 99 5.48 15.48 -7.88
N ARG A 100 4.71 16.54 -7.64
CA ARG A 100 4.93 17.85 -8.31
C ARG A 100 6.31 18.41 -8.02
N GLY A 101 6.79 18.29 -6.76
CA GLY A 101 8.14 18.70 -6.38
C GLY A 101 9.22 17.91 -7.12
N LEU A 102 9.02 16.60 -7.31
CA LEU A 102 9.95 15.78 -8.10
C LEU A 102 9.98 16.21 -9.58
N ILE A 103 8.81 16.43 -10.18
CA ILE A 103 8.70 16.91 -11.56
C ILE A 103 9.35 18.27 -11.72
N ALA A 104 9.07 19.22 -10.84
CA ALA A 104 9.62 20.57 -10.90
C ALA A 104 11.16 20.60 -10.89
N GLU A 105 11.77 19.66 -10.16
CA GLU A 105 13.23 19.59 -10.05
C GLU A 105 13.89 18.80 -11.18
N PHE A 106 13.30 17.71 -11.67
CA PHE A 106 13.97 16.76 -12.55
C PHE A 106 13.37 16.62 -13.96
N ALA A 107 12.16 17.16 -14.23
CA ALA A 107 11.53 16.96 -15.53
C ALA A 107 12.33 17.55 -16.69
N PHE A 108 12.59 16.73 -17.70
CA PHE A 108 13.28 17.09 -18.94
C PHE A 108 14.70 17.64 -18.75
N LYS A 109 15.33 17.34 -17.61
CA LYS A 109 16.68 17.81 -17.30
C LYS A 109 17.75 16.76 -17.66
N PRO A 110 18.97 17.22 -18.01
CA PRO A 110 20.12 16.33 -18.15
C PRO A 110 20.54 15.76 -16.77
N ALA A 111 21.46 14.80 -16.77
CA ALA A 111 22.06 14.30 -15.54
C ALA A 111 22.64 15.44 -14.66
N PRO A 112 22.63 15.27 -13.30
CA PRO A 112 22.25 14.06 -12.60
C PRO A 112 20.74 13.84 -12.59
N TYR A 113 20.32 12.61 -12.88
CA TYR A 113 18.91 12.23 -12.88
C TYR A 113 18.39 11.98 -11.45
N ALA A 114 17.06 11.97 -11.30
CA ALA A 114 16.43 11.64 -10.05
C ALA A 114 16.77 10.20 -9.61
N ASN A 115 16.91 10.01 -8.32
CA ASN A 115 17.06 8.68 -7.71
C ASN A 115 15.95 8.43 -6.68
N PRO A 116 15.75 7.18 -6.22
CA PRO A 116 14.70 6.85 -5.27
C PRO A 116 14.72 7.68 -3.99
N THR A 117 15.89 8.05 -3.48
CA THR A 117 15.99 8.83 -2.24
C THR A 117 15.47 10.26 -2.41
N ASP A 118 15.51 10.83 -3.61
CA ASP A 118 14.92 12.13 -3.89
C ASP A 118 13.39 12.11 -3.74
N LEU A 119 12.74 11.04 -4.16
CA LEU A 119 11.30 10.85 -3.97
C LEU A 119 10.96 10.59 -2.50
N ILE A 120 11.71 9.68 -1.83
CA ILE A 120 11.49 9.36 -0.41
C ILE A 120 11.63 10.60 0.46
N LYS A 121 12.64 11.43 0.22
CA LYS A 121 12.85 12.70 0.91
C LYS A 121 11.62 13.63 0.80
N ARG A 122 10.98 13.65 -0.37
CA ARG A 122 9.75 14.44 -0.58
C ARG A 122 8.55 13.83 0.13
N PHE A 123 8.39 12.51 0.08
CA PHE A 123 7.34 11.86 0.87
C PHE A 123 7.49 12.14 2.36
N ARG A 124 8.71 12.07 2.90
CA ARG A 124 8.98 12.42 4.29
C ARG A 124 8.66 13.88 4.62
N ALA A 125 8.91 14.80 3.69
CA ALA A 125 8.62 16.23 3.89
C ALA A 125 7.12 16.53 3.99
N VAL A 126 6.28 15.79 3.26
CA VAL A 126 4.81 15.98 3.25
C VAL A 126 4.08 15.07 4.24
N ALA A 127 4.69 13.96 4.65
CA ALA A 127 4.15 13.07 5.67
C ALA A 127 4.38 13.66 7.07
N GLY A 128 3.36 13.66 7.93
CA GLY A 128 3.50 14.07 9.32
C GLY A 128 4.46 13.18 10.11
N PRO A 129 4.87 13.60 11.32
CA PRO A 129 5.77 12.82 12.18
C PRO A 129 5.26 11.39 12.43
N GLU A 130 3.95 11.22 12.52
CA GLU A 130 3.26 9.94 12.75
C GLU A 130 3.40 8.95 11.58
N HIS A 131 3.72 9.43 10.37
CA HIS A 131 3.85 8.60 9.17
C HIS A 131 5.30 8.36 8.74
N GLN A 132 6.30 8.84 9.49
CA GLN A 132 7.71 8.66 9.10
C GLN A 132 8.13 7.17 9.08
N GLN A 133 7.64 6.40 10.06
CA GLN A 133 7.89 4.95 10.09
C GLN A 133 7.18 4.24 8.92
N LEU A 134 5.96 4.66 8.57
CA LEU A 134 5.25 4.11 7.41
C LEU A 134 6.06 4.30 6.11
N VAL A 135 6.64 5.48 5.89
CA VAL A 135 7.50 5.72 4.71
C VAL A 135 8.70 4.76 4.70
N THR A 136 9.34 4.54 5.86
CA THR A 136 10.41 3.54 5.97
C THR A 136 9.92 2.14 5.62
N ASP A 137 8.80 1.72 6.19
CA ASP A 137 8.24 0.38 6.02
C ASP A 137 7.81 0.12 4.57
N LEU A 138 7.24 1.12 3.89
CA LEU A 138 6.76 0.96 2.52
C LEU A 138 7.90 0.91 1.48
N PHE A 139 8.94 1.69 1.65
CA PHE A 139 9.92 1.93 0.59
C PHE A 139 11.33 1.43 0.91
N GLU A 140 11.78 1.52 2.16
CA GLU A 140 13.16 1.22 2.55
C GLU A 140 13.31 -0.16 3.22
N LYS A 141 12.20 -0.83 3.53
CA LYS A 141 12.14 -2.18 4.10
C LYS A 141 11.30 -3.12 3.23
N ILE A 142 11.54 -4.40 3.36
CA ILE A 142 10.65 -5.44 2.85
C ILE A 142 9.67 -5.71 3.99
N THR A 143 8.49 -5.09 3.91
CA THR A 143 7.48 -5.17 4.97
C THR A 143 6.30 -6.03 4.51
N LEU A 144 5.87 -6.91 5.41
CA LEU A 144 4.72 -7.79 5.24
C LEU A 144 3.78 -7.62 6.42
N TYR A 145 2.49 -7.74 6.13
CA TYR A 145 1.43 -7.69 7.14
C TYR A 145 0.72 -9.04 7.18
N ASP A 146 0.63 -9.63 8.37
CA ASP A 146 -0.17 -10.82 8.63
C ASP A 146 -1.26 -10.43 9.62
N VAL A 147 -2.45 -10.09 9.10
CA VAL A 147 -3.60 -9.63 9.87
C VAL A 147 -4.76 -10.56 9.63
N LYS A 148 -5.25 -11.18 10.70
CA LYS A 148 -6.31 -12.20 10.65
C LYS A 148 -7.44 -11.85 11.60
N VAL A 149 -8.66 -11.93 11.13
CA VAL A 149 -9.85 -12.04 11.97
C VAL A 149 -9.99 -13.50 12.37
N THR A 150 -9.83 -13.79 13.66
CA THR A 150 -9.85 -15.15 14.19
C THR A 150 -11.23 -15.56 14.71
N ASP A 151 -12.06 -14.60 15.11
CA ASP A 151 -13.46 -14.78 15.48
C ASP A 151 -14.25 -13.50 15.20
N ALA A 152 -15.53 -13.64 14.90
CA ALA A 152 -16.45 -12.53 14.69
C ALA A 152 -17.80 -12.82 15.32
N LYS A 153 -18.30 -11.86 16.10
CA LYS A 153 -19.60 -11.94 16.77
C LYS A 153 -20.43 -10.72 16.44
N ALA A 154 -21.71 -10.93 16.20
CA ALA A 154 -22.69 -9.87 16.02
C ALA A 154 -23.87 -10.09 16.97
N LYS A 155 -24.20 -9.08 17.77
CA LYS A 155 -25.32 -9.11 18.73
C LYS A 155 -26.31 -8.00 18.39
N ARG A 156 -27.56 -8.39 18.15
CA ARG A 156 -28.64 -7.41 17.87
C ARG A 156 -29.01 -6.67 19.16
N ARG A 157 -29.10 -5.37 19.09
CA ARG A 157 -29.54 -4.48 20.17
C ARG A 157 -31.07 -4.33 20.15
N THR A 158 -31.60 -3.82 21.24
CA THR A 158 -33.05 -3.53 21.36
C THR A 158 -33.51 -2.41 20.43
N ASP A 159 -32.61 -1.52 20.04
CA ASP A 159 -32.87 -0.42 19.08
C ASP A 159 -32.79 -0.87 17.60
N GLY A 160 -32.57 -2.17 17.35
CA GLY A 160 -32.47 -2.75 15.99
C GLY A 160 -31.09 -2.69 15.38
N ARG A 161 -30.12 -1.99 15.98
CA ARG A 161 -28.71 -1.97 15.55
C ARG A 161 -27.99 -3.25 15.96
N TRP A 162 -26.75 -3.39 15.53
CA TRP A 162 -25.89 -4.51 15.86
C TRP A 162 -24.60 -4.02 16.50
N ASP A 163 -24.19 -4.69 17.56
CA ASP A 163 -22.83 -4.60 18.10
C ASP A 163 -22.00 -5.69 17.41
N VAL A 164 -20.95 -5.31 16.71
CA VAL A 164 -20.02 -6.23 16.04
C VAL A 164 -18.70 -6.24 16.79
N THR A 165 -18.23 -7.44 17.10
CA THR A 165 -16.96 -7.65 17.81
C THR A 165 -16.10 -8.61 16.98
N LEU A 166 -14.85 -8.22 16.72
CA LEU A 166 -13.87 -9.02 15.99
C LEU A 166 -12.67 -9.33 16.89
N GLU A 167 -12.30 -10.59 16.98
CA GLU A 167 -11.00 -11.00 17.53
C GLU A 167 -9.97 -10.98 16.38
N VAL A 168 -8.96 -10.15 16.53
CA VAL A 168 -7.93 -9.95 15.49
C VAL A 168 -6.57 -10.38 16.03
N ASP A 169 -5.81 -11.12 15.25
CA ASP A 169 -4.39 -11.39 15.48
C ASP A 169 -3.58 -10.72 14.36
N ALA A 170 -2.69 -9.80 14.72
CA ALA A 170 -2.01 -8.94 13.77
C ALA A 170 -0.50 -8.89 14.01
N ARG A 171 0.27 -9.03 12.94
CA ARG A 171 1.74 -8.91 12.96
C ARG A 171 2.22 -8.11 11.76
N LYS A 172 3.27 -7.33 11.98
CA LYS A 172 4.09 -6.73 10.94
C LYS A 172 5.46 -7.41 10.94
N LEU A 173 5.95 -7.76 9.77
CA LEU A 173 7.22 -8.47 9.61
C LEU A 173 8.13 -7.67 8.69
N HIS A 174 9.40 -7.58 9.06
CA HIS A 174 10.47 -7.13 8.17
C HIS A 174 11.25 -8.34 7.68
N ALA A 175 11.36 -8.48 6.34
CA ALA A 175 12.15 -9.53 5.71
C ALA A 175 13.54 -8.98 5.31
N ASP A 176 14.53 -9.87 5.30
CA ASP A 176 15.90 -9.56 4.84
C ASP A 176 16.10 -9.80 3.34
N GLY A 177 15.08 -10.27 2.63
CA GLY A 177 15.14 -10.62 1.22
C GLY A 177 15.70 -12.02 0.94
N LYS A 178 16.19 -12.73 1.94
CA LYS A 178 16.84 -14.06 1.85
C LYS A 178 16.07 -15.16 2.57
N GLY A 179 14.84 -14.84 2.98
CA GLY A 179 13.94 -15.80 3.63
C GLY A 179 13.82 -15.65 5.14
N LYS A 180 14.60 -14.79 5.80
CA LYS A 180 14.44 -14.52 7.22
C LYS A 180 13.48 -13.35 7.44
N GLU A 181 12.51 -13.56 8.31
CA GLU A 181 11.55 -12.56 8.73
C GLU A 181 11.70 -12.28 10.23
N THR A 182 11.55 -11.02 10.61
CA THR A 182 11.59 -10.58 12.02
C THR A 182 10.37 -9.71 12.30
N GLU A 183 9.74 -9.92 13.46
CA GLU A 183 8.59 -9.13 13.85
C GLU A 183 8.99 -7.67 14.13
N ALA A 184 8.17 -6.75 13.64
CA ALA A 184 8.31 -5.32 13.82
C ALA A 184 7.03 -4.78 14.50
N PRO A 185 7.12 -3.67 15.28
CA PRO A 185 5.96 -3.07 15.91
C PRO A 185 4.92 -2.65 14.87
N LEU A 186 3.67 -3.07 15.08
CA LEU A 186 2.51 -2.64 14.31
C LEU A 186 1.70 -1.65 15.16
N VAL A 187 1.51 -0.45 14.65
CA VAL A 187 0.56 0.55 15.18
C VAL A 187 0.07 1.35 13.98
N GLU A 188 -0.93 0.85 13.27
CA GLU A 188 -1.40 1.45 12.03
C GLU A 188 -2.94 1.45 11.97
N MET A 189 -3.48 2.33 11.14
CA MET A 189 -4.92 2.45 10.93
C MET A 189 -5.38 1.51 9.82
N PHE A 190 -6.39 0.69 10.10
CA PHE A 190 -7.01 -0.22 9.14
C PHE A 190 -8.49 0.11 8.97
N ASP A 191 -8.99 -0.05 7.77
CA ASP A 191 -10.43 -0.05 7.53
C ASP A 191 -11.00 -1.42 7.91
N VAL A 192 -11.86 -1.41 8.93
CA VAL A 192 -12.55 -2.60 9.44
C VAL A 192 -14.01 -2.49 9.06
N GLY A 193 -14.57 -3.53 8.46
CA GLY A 193 -15.92 -3.47 7.93
C GLY A 193 -16.76 -4.72 8.16
N ALA A 194 -18.08 -4.53 8.13
CA ALA A 194 -19.10 -5.59 8.06
C ALA A 194 -19.81 -5.51 6.71
N PHE A 195 -19.97 -6.65 6.06
CA PHE A 195 -20.51 -6.75 4.71
C PHE A 195 -21.50 -7.90 4.61
N THR A 196 -22.54 -7.75 3.76
CA THR A 196 -23.47 -8.85 3.42
C THR A 196 -22.91 -9.77 2.34
N VAL A 197 -22.05 -9.24 1.50
CA VAL A 197 -21.30 -9.97 0.48
C VAL A 197 -19.82 -9.60 0.62
N GLU A 198 -18.93 -10.58 0.59
CA GLU A 198 -17.48 -10.35 0.71
C GLU A 198 -16.97 -9.41 -0.40
N PRO A 199 -16.18 -8.37 -0.08
CA PRO A 199 -15.59 -7.49 -1.08
C PRO A 199 -14.82 -8.27 -2.15
N GLY A 200 -15.14 -7.99 -3.43
CA GLY A 200 -14.53 -8.65 -4.58
C GLY A 200 -15.22 -9.94 -5.04
N ARG A 201 -16.23 -10.44 -4.33
CA ARG A 201 -17.10 -11.53 -4.79
C ARG A 201 -18.14 -11.03 -5.79
N GLU A 202 -18.67 -11.97 -6.59
CA GLU A 202 -19.82 -11.71 -7.45
C GLU A 202 -21.02 -11.22 -6.62
N GLY A 203 -21.70 -10.18 -7.10
CA GLY A 203 -22.80 -9.54 -6.38
C GLY A 203 -22.40 -8.52 -5.32
N TYR A 204 -21.10 -8.29 -5.09
CA TYR A 204 -20.65 -7.20 -4.22
C TYR A 204 -20.88 -5.85 -4.89
N ASP A 205 -21.60 -4.99 -4.19
CA ASP A 205 -21.83 -3.59 -4.56
C ASP A 205 -21.88 -2.70 -3.30
N ARG A 206 -22.26 -1.43 -3.49
CA ARG A 206 -22.35 -0.48 -2.37
C ARG A 206 -23.41 -0.88 -1.32
N SER A 207 -24.49 -1.58 -1.70
CA SER A 207 -25.51 -2.05 -0.77
C SER A 207 -25.04 -3.19 0.12
N SER A 208 -23.96 -3.86 -0.28
CA SER A 208 -23.32 -4.91 0.51
C SER A 208 -22.53 -4.37 1.71
N VAL A 209 -22.25 -3.07 1.74
CA VAL A 209 -21.48 -2.43 2.82
C VAL A 209 -22.43 -2.05 3.96
N LEU A 210 -22.36 -2.76 5.07
CA LEU A 210 -23.14 -2.46 6.28
C LEU A 210 -22.49 -1.36 7.11
N ALA A 211 -21.18 -1.47 7.33
CA ALA A 211 -20.37 -0.48 8.04
C ALA A 211 -18.90 -0.61 7.63
N VAL A 212 -18.19 0.51 7.61
CA VAL A 212 -16.72 0.55 7.55
C VAL A 212 -16.25 1.62 8.53
N GLN A 213 -15.30 1.26 9.38
CA GLN A 213 -14.72 2.17 10.36
C GLN A 213 -13.20 2.05 10.33
N ARG A 214 -12.51 3.19 10.33
CA ARG A 214 -11.06 3.23 10.43
C ARG A 214 -10.64 3.08 11.88
N MET A 215 -9.88 2.03 12.20
CA MET A 215 -9.53 1.62 13.54
C MET A 215 -8.03 1.37 13.69
N PRO A 216 -7.44 1.70 14.87
CA PRO A 216 -6.05 1.36 15.13
C PRO A 216 -5.90 -0.15 15.37
N VAL A 217 -4.95 -0.75 14.66
CA VAL A 217 -4.55 -2.16 14.85
C VAL A 217 -3.11 -2.20 15.34
N ARG A 218 -2.88 -2.98 16.37
CA ARG A 218 -1.55 -3.16 17.01
C ARG A 218 -1.07 -4.59 16.88
N SER A 219 0.21 -4.82 17.14
CA SER A 219 0.76 -6.19 17.18
C SER A 219 0.05 -7.05 18.22
N GLY A 220 -0.18 -8.31 17.87
CA GLY A 220 -0.76 -9.34 18.72
C GLY A 220 -2.26 -9.45 18.66
N LYS A 221 -2.82 -10.18 19.62
CA LYS A 221 -4.25 -10.44 19.72
C LYS A 221 -4.97 -9.25 20.36
N GLN A 222 -6.08 -8.85 19.75
CA GLN A 222 -6.89 -7.73 20.22
C GLN A 222 -8.33 -7.88 19.78
N THR A 223 -9.24 -7.22 20.52
CA THR A 223 -10.66 -7.14 20.20
C THR A 223 -10.96 -5.77 19.59
N LEU A 224 -11.58 -5.76 18.41
CA LEU A 224 -12.14 -4.56 17.79
C LEU A 224 -13.65 -4.62 17.86
N ALA A 225 -14.29 -3.49 18.20
CA ALA A 225 -15.74 -3.40 18.32
C ALA A 225 -16.26 -2.15 17.57
N PHE A 226 -17.36 -2.27 16.86
CA PHE A 226 -18.02 -1.19 16.12
C PHE A 226 -19.51 -1.49 15.86
#